data_72a803ffbba8375300e47e5703e4a693
#
_entry.id   72a803ffbba8375300e47e5703e4a693
#
_cell.length_a   1.000
_cell.length_b   1.000
_cell.length_c   1.000
_cell.angle_alpha   90.00
_cell.angle_beta   90.00
_cell.angle_gamma   90.00
#
_symmetry.space_group_name_H-M   'P 1'
#
loop_
_entity.id
_entity.type
_entity.pdbx_description
1 polymer ?
#
loop_
_entity_poly.entity_id
_entity_poly.type
_entity_poly.pdbx_seq_one_letter_code
_entity_poly.pdbx_strand_id
1 'polypeptide(L)'
;MHRWLLFIWLMGVGATPILAVQPDEVLPDQQLETRARNLSRELRCMVCQNQSIDDSDASLARDLRVLVRERLNAGDTDQQVLDYLTARYGDFVLLKPRFDLQTALLWLLPAAFVATGVLVLIGIARRQPNSGNAEAKLTPAEQARLDDLVGSKNRNEDDGI
;
A
#
# COMPACT_ATOMS: atom_id res chain seq x y z
N MET A 1 -10.53 36.05 20.23
CA MET A 1 -10.29 34.70 20.78
C MET A 1 -11.57 33.84 20.74
N HIS A 2 -12.79 34.35 21.00
CA HIS A 2 -14.05 33.57 20.99
C HIS A 2 -14.47 33.00 19.62
N ARG A 3 -14.08 33.62 18.52
CA ARG A 3 -14.44 33.16 17.15
C ARG A 3 -13.76 31.83 16.76
N TRP A 4 -12.59 31.55 17.30
CA TRP A 4 -11.86 30.28 17.05
C TRP A 4 -12.46 29.11 17.85
N LEU A 5 -12.99 29.38 19.05
CA LEU A 5 -13.67 28.36 19.85
C LEU A 5 -14.98 27.90 19.23
N LEU A 6 -15.70 28.80 18.55
CA LEU A 6 -16.92 28.44 17.81
C LEU A 6 -16.62 27.57 16.57
N PHE A 7 -15.48 27.82 15.89
CA PHE A 7 -15.05 26.98 14.77
C PHE A 7 -14.65 25.57 15.22
N ILE A 8 -14.00 25.42 16.34
CA ILE A 8 -13.62 24.11 16.90
C ILE A 8 -14.86 23.36 17.37
N TRP A 9 -15.86 24.06 17.91
CA TRP A 9 -17.11 23.45 18.36
C TRP A 9 -17.99 22.99 17.17
N LEU A 10 -17.97 23.71 16.04
CA LEU A 10 -18.70 23.35 14.82
C LEU A 10 -18.08 22.14 14.08
N MET A 11 -16.75 21.94 14.20
CA MET A 11 -16.06 20.76 13.66
C MET A 11 -16.23 19.49 14.50
N GLY A 12 -16.73 19.62 15.75
CA GLY A 12 -16.98 18.51 16.68
C GLY A 12 -18.34 17.84 16.52
N VAL A 13 -19.19 18.24 15.56
CA VAL A 13 -20.44 17.52 15.25
C VAL A 13 -20.07 16.19 14.61
N GLY A 14 -20.02 15.16 15.49
CA GLY A 14 -19.58 13.82 15.18
C GLY A 14 -20.32 13.23 13.99
N ALA A 15 -19.58 12.76 13.01
CA ALA A 15 -20.08 11.84 12.00
C ALA A 15 -20.59 10.59 12.73
N THR A 16 -21.91 10.48 12.89
CA THR A 16 -22.52 9.23 13.35
C THR A 16 -22.20 8.16 12.32
N PRO A 17 -21.62 7.00 12.71
CA PRO A 17 -21.41 5.91 11.77
C PRO A 17 -22.78 5.51 11.21
N ILE A 18 -22.98 5.69 9.92
CA ILE A 18 -24.15 5.14 9.22
C ILE A 18 -23.89 3.64 9.14
N LEU A 19 -24.60 2.87 9.96
CA LEU A 19 -24.55 1.42 9.92
C LEU A 19 -25.33 0.96 8.68
N ALA A 20 -24.63 0.45 7.68
CA ALA A 20 -25.27 -0.09 6.47
C ALA A 20 -26.03 -1.39 6.74
N VAL A 21 -25.68 -2.12 7.79
CA VAL A 21 -26.35 -3.36 8.23
C VAL A 21 -27.60 -3.03 9.01
N GLN A 22 -28.73 -3.60 8.59
CA GLN A 22 -30.02 -3.36 9.22
C GLN A 22 -30.27 -4.34 10.38
N PRO A 23 -31.05 -3.95 11.41
CA PRO A 23 -31.30 -4.79 12.59
C PRO A 23 -31.99 -6.13 12.26
N ASP A 24 -32.75 -6.20 11.19
CA ASP A 24 -33.48 -7.40 10.75
C ASP A 24 -32.58 -8.42 10.03
N GLU A 25 -31.36 -8.03 9.65
CA GLU A 25 -30.37 -8.93 9.06
C GLU A 25 -29.55 -9.67 10.13
N VAL A 26 -29.47 -9.14 11.35
CA VAL A 26 -28.55 -9.61 12.40
C VAL A 26 -28.95 -10.97 12.92
N LEU A 27 -27.99 -11.90 13.00
CA LEU A 27 -28.20 -13.22 13.57
C LEU A 27 -28.30 -13.15 15.11
N PRO A 28 -29.18 -14.00 15.72
CA PRO A 28 -29.29 -14.07 17.19
C PRO A 28 -27.99 -14.56 17.87
N ASP A 29 -27.24 -15.42 17.18
CA ASP A 29 -25.94 -15.90 17.66
C ASP A 29 -24.84 -14.88 17.37
N GLN A 30 -24.28 -14.33 18.45
CA GLN A 30 -23.23 -13.33 18.39
C GLN A 30 -21.93 -13.81 17.72
N GLN A 31 -21.61 -15.10 17.84
CA GLN A 31 -20.41 -15.64 17.21
C GLN A 31 -20.60 -15.75 15.69
N LEU A 32 -21.74 -16.26 15.26
CA LEU A 32 -22.10 -16.34 13.85
C LEU A 32 -22.19 -14.94 13.23
N GLU A 33 -22.79 -13.98 13.93
CA GLU A 33 -22.87 -12.60 13.45
C GLU A 33 -21.51 -11.94 13.30
N THR A 34 -20.60 -12.19 14.26
CA THR A 34 -19.22 -11.69 14.15
C THR A 34 -18.50 -12.27 12.92
N ARG A 35 -18.69 -13.57 12.64
CA ARG A 35 -18.16 -14.23 11.45
C ARG A 35 -18.77 -13.64 10.18
N ALA A 36 -20.09 -13.47 10.15
CA ALA A 36 -20.82 -12.88 9.04
C ALA A 36 -20.30 -11.47 8.70
N ARG A 37 -20.10 -10.64 9.72
CA ARG A 37 -19.52 -9.30 9.56
C ARG A 37 -18.11 -9.32 9.01
N ASN A 38 -17.26 -10.21 9.51
CA ASN A 38 -15.88 -10.34 9.04
C ASN A 38 -15.86 -10.76 7.56
N LEU A 39 -16.64 -11.75 7.17
CA LEU A 39 -16.78 -12.17 5.77
C LEU A 39 -17.33 -11.05 4.88
N SER A 40 -18.34 -10.32 5.37
CA SER A 40 -18.94 -9.20 4.63
C SER A 40 -17.95 -8.07 4.32
N ARG A 41 -16.94 -7.86 5.17
CA ARG A 41 -15.84 -6.91 4.93
C ARG A 41 -14.84 -7.37 3.88
N GLU A 42 -14.78 -8.66 3.62
CA GLU A 42 -13.92 -9.24 2.58
C GLU A 42 -14.59 -9.31 1.21
N LEU A 43 -15.93 -9.11 1.19
CA LEU A 43 -16.76 -9.21 -0.01
C LEU A 43 -17.06 -7.82 -0.58
N ARG A 44 -16.95 -7.70 -1.89
CA ARG A 44 -17.17 -6.46 -2.64
C ARG A 44 -18.64 -6.29 -3.01
N CYS A 45 -19.16 -5.10 -2.82
CA CYS A 45 -20.41 -4.68 -3.42
C CYS A 45 -20.18 -4.42 -4.92
N MET A 46 -20.77 -5.24 -5.78
CA MET A 46 -20.53 -5.19 -7.23
C MET A 46 -21.18 -3.99 -7.93
N VAL A 47 -22.09 -3.30 -7.28
CA VAL A 47 -22.77 -2.08 -7.80
C VAL A 47 -22.28 -0.79 -7.15
N CYS A 48 -21.26 -0.88 -6.28
CA CYS A 48 -20.69 0.23 -5.53
C CYS A 48 -19.27 0.55 -6.01
N GLN A 49 -18.74 1.71 -5.61
CA GLN A 49 -17.36 2.10 -5.92
C GLN A 49 -16.37 1.41 -4.97
N ASN A 50 -16.15 0.09 -5.16
CA ASN A 50 -15.16 -0.69 -4.42
C ASN A 50 -15.37 -0.78 -2.90
N GLN A 51 -16.59 -0.59 -2.42
CA GLN A 51 -16.96 -0.77 -1.02
C GLN A 51 -17.19 -2.24 -0.67
N SER A 52 -17.03 -2.58 0.62
CA SER A 52 -17.47 -3.89 1.12
C SER A 52 -18.99 -3.98 1.18
N ILE A 53 -19.53 -5.18 1.20
CA ILE A 53 -20.97 -5.35 1.43
C ILE A 53 -21.37 -5.02 2.88
N ASP A 54 -20.43 -4.97 3.83
CA ASP A 54 -20.68 -4.55 5.21
C ASP A 54 -20.87 -3.03 5.32
N ASP A 55 -20.24 -2.26 4.41
CA ASP A 55 -20.26 -0.78 4.42
C ASP A 55 -21.27 -0.18 3.42
N SER A 56 -21.91 -1.01 2.60
CA SER A 56 -22.82 -0.59 1.54
C SER A 56 -24.28 -0.79 1.91
N ASP A 57 -25.11 0.22 1.68
CA ASP A 57 -26.57 0.19 1.84
C ASP A 57 -27.31 -0.22 0.55
N ALA A 58 -26.61 -0.55 -0.54
CA ALA A 58 -27.20 -1.02 -1.77
C ALA A 58 -27.99 -2.31 -1.55
N SER A 59 -29.12 -2.47 -2.27
CA SER A 59 -29.98 -3.67 -2.18
C SER A 59 -29.21 -4.95 -2.42
N LEU A 60 -28.34 -4.98 -3.44
CA LEU A 60 -27.50 -6.14 -3.73
C LEU A 60 -26.51 -6.46 -2.61
N ALA A 61 -25.96 -5.45 -1.93
CA ALA A 61 -25.10 -5.67 -0.77
C ALA A 61 -25.86 -6.32 0.37
N ARG A 62 -27.13 -5.88 0.60
CA ARG A 62 -28.02 -6.50 1.59
C ARG A 62 -28.30 -7.97 1.24
N ASP A 63 -28.67 -8.26 0.00
CA ASP A 63 -28.95 -9.62 -0.45
C ASP A 63 -27.74 -10.54 -0.22
N LEU A 64 -26.53 -10.06 -0.52
CA LEU A 64 -25.30 -10.79 -0.28
C LEU A 64 -25.02 -10.98 1.23
N ARG A 65 -25.28 -9.98 2.07
CA ARG A 65 -25.14 -10.12 3.54
C ARG A 65 -26.11 -11.14 4.12
N VAL A 66 -27.35 -11.17 3.64
CA VAL A 66 -28.35 -12.16 4.05
C VAL A 66 -27.89 -13.57 3.61
N LEU A 67 -27.41 -13.71 2.37
CA LEU A 67 -26.91 -14.98 1.85
C LEU A 67 -25.70 -15.51 2.67
N VAL A 68 -24.77 -14.64 3.06
CA VAL A 68 -23.64 -15.04 3.94
C VAL A 68 -24.16 -15.59 5.26
N ARG A 69 -25.16 -14.93 5.87
CA ARG A 69 -25.75 -15.35 7.14
C ARG A 69 -26.51 -16.68 7.01
N GLU A 70 -27.25 -16.86 5.95
CA GLU A 70 -27.95 -18.12 5.63
C GLU A 70 -26.95 -19.30 5.53
N ARG A 71 -25.85 -19.10 4.80
CA ARG A 71 -24.84 -20.13 4.64
C ARG A 71 -24.14 -20.48 5.95
N LEU A 72 -23.79 -19.47 6.75
CA LEU A 72 -23.20 -19.68 8.06
C LEU A 72 -24.16 -20.40 9.02
N ASN A 73 -25.45 -20.04 8.98
CA ASN A 73 -26.48 -20.68 9.80
C ASN A 73 -26.75 -22.13 9.36
N ALA A 74 -26.51 -22.47 8.08
CA ALA A 74 -26.55 -23.83 7.56
C ALA A 74 -25.33 -24.68 8.01
N GLY A 75 -24.34 -24.07 8.68
CA GLY A 75 -23.17 -24.75 9.20
C GLY A 75 -21.93 -24.71 8.32
N ASP A 76 -21.93 -23.90 7.26
CA ASP A 76 -20.76 -23.74 6.39
C ASP A 76 -19.60 -23.10 7.12
N THR A 77 -18.39 -23.51 6.74
CA THR A 77 -17.16 -22.82 7.14
C THR A 77 -16.99 -21.52 6.36
N ASP A 78 -16.20 -20.58 6.89
CA ASP A 78 -15.91 -19.29 6.25
C ASP A 78 -15.40 -19.48 4.80
N GLN A 79 -14.52 -20.46 4.61
CA GLN A 79 -13.99 -20.79 3.28
C GLN A 79 -15.07 -21.31 2.32
N GLN A 80 -15.97 -22.16 2.80
CA GLN A 80 -17.08 -22.67 1.97
C GLN A 80 -18.06 -21.57 1.55
N VAL A 81 -18.31 -20.59 2.44
CA VAL A 81 -19.12 -19.41 2.11
C VAL A 81 -18.46 -18.59 1.01
N LEU A 82 -17.16 -18.30 1.12
CA LEU A 82 -16.42 -17.58 0.10
C LEU A 82 -16.35 -18.34 -1.22
N ASP A 83 -16.14 -19.66 -1.18
CA ASP A 83 -16.12 -20.51 -2.38
C ASP A 83 -17.47 -20.53 -3.09
N TYR A 84 -18.54 -20.60 -2.33
CA TYR A 84 -19.90 -20.54 -2.87
C TYR A 84 -20.17 -19.21 -3.60
N LEU A 85 -19.76 -18.10 -2.99
CA LEU A 85 -19.96 -16.77 -3.56
C LEU A 85 -19.07 -16.56 -4.80
N THR A 86 -17.82 -17.00 -4.76
CA THR A 86 -16.92 -16.89 -5.92
C THR A 86 -17.36 -17.78 -7.07
N ALA A 87 -17.87 -18.99 -6.81
CA ALA A 87 -18.41 -19.85 -7.84
C ALA A 87 -19.63 -19.24 -8.55
N ARG A 88 -20.44 -18.42 -7.84
CA ARG A 88 -21.66 -17.83 -8.38
C ARG A 88 -21.45 -16.45 -9.01
N TYR A 89 -20.56 -15.62 -8.44
CA TYR A 89 -20.37 -14.21 -8.82
C TYR A 89 -18.99 -13.94 -9.41
N GLY A 90 -18.11 -14.93 -9.43
CA GLY A 90 -16.71 -14.80 -9.88
C GLY A 90 -15.79 -14.24 -8.80
N ASP A 91 -14.47 -14.33 -9.05
CA ASP A 91 -13.43 -13.89 -8.09
C ASP A 91 -13.47 -12.38 -7.81
N PHE A 92 -14.11 -11.59 -8.68
CA PHE A 92 -14.28 -10.16 -8.49
C PHE A 92 -15.09 -9.79 -7.23
N VAL A 93 -15.91 -10.73 -6.71
CA VAL A 93 -16.65 -10.56 -5.47
C VAL A 93 -15.73 -10.42 -4.25
N LEU A 94 -14.48 -10.86 -4.36
CA LEU A 94 -13.48 -10.70 -3.29
C LEU A 94 -12.81 -9.34 -3.37
N LEU A 95 -12.73 -8.63 -2.25
CA LEU A 95 -11.96 -7.38 -2.15
C LEU A 95 -10.46 -7.62 -2.17
N LYS A 96 -10.03 -8.76 -1.65
CA LYS A 96 -8.62 -9.16 -1.64
C LYS A 96 -8.44 -10.37 -2.55
N PRO A 97 -7.54 -10.31 -3.54
CA PRO A 97 -7.24 -11.47 -4.37
C PRO A 97 -6.70 -12.61 -3.49
N ARG A 98 -7.18 -13.82 -3.75
CA ARG A 98 -6.67 -15.03 -3.08
C ARG A 98 -5.22 -15.29 -3.51
N PHE A 99 -4.44 -15.88 -2.61
CA PHE A 99 -3.16 -16.48 -2.96
C PHE A 99 -3.41 -17.77 -3.74
N ASP A 100 -3.45 -17.64 -5.07
CA ASP A 100 -3.58 -18.73 -5.99
C ASP A 100 -2.38 -18.74 -6.96
N LEU A 101 -2.14 -19.87 -7.63
CA LEU A 101 -1.11 -19.99 -8.67
C LEU A 101 -1.23 -18.91 -9.75
N GLN A 102 -2.46 -18.52 -10.09
CA GLN A 102 -2.73 -17.46 -11.06
C GLN A 102 -2.32 -16.07 -10.58
N THR A 103 -2.43 -15.82 -9.28
CA THR A 103 -2.05 -14.54 -8.66
C THR A 103 -0.65 -14.56 -8.05
N ALA A 104 0.02 -15.72 -8.01
CA ALA A 104 1.37 -15.86 -7.45
C ALA A 104 2.38 -14.91 -8.11
N LEU A 105 2.30 -14.72 -9.42
CA LEU A 105 3.15 -13.79 -10.16
C LEU A 105 2.98 -12.35 -9.69
N LEU A 106 1.76 -11.93 -9.36
CA LEU A 106 1.47 -10.58 -8.86
C LEU A 106 2.22 -10.30 -7.54
N TRP A 107 2.36 -11.32 -6.71
CA TRP A 107 3.02 -11.20 -5.40
C TRP A 107 4.53 -11.41 -5.47
N LEU A 108 5.01 -12.28 -6.37
CA LEU A 108 6.43 -12.62 -6.50
C LEU A 108 7.21 -11.65 -7.39
N LEU A 109 6.57 -11.04 -8.40
CA LEU A 109 7.22 -10.13 -9.34
C LEU A 109 7.94 -8.96 -8.66
N PRO A 110 7.32 -8.19 -7.73
CA PRO A 110 8.00 -7.10 -7.05
C PRO A 110 9.23 -7.57 -6.27
N ALA A 111 9.13 -8.70 -5.59
CA ALA A 111 10.25 -9.28 -4.84
C ALA A 111 11.40 -9.71 -5.78
N ALA A 112 11.08 -10.31 -6.92
CA ALA A 112 12.06 -10.70 -7.93
C ALA A 112 12.77 -9.49 -8.53
N PHE A 113 12.06 -8.39 -8.82
CA PHE A 113 12.66 -7.15 -9.30
C PHE A 113 13.62 -6.55 -8.29
N VAL A 114 13.23 -6.48 -7.02
CA VAL A 114 14.12 -5.99 -5.96
C VAL A 114 15.35 -6.87 -5.81
N ALA A 115 15.19 -8.19 -5.79
CA ALA A 115 16.31 -9.13 -5.70
C ALA A 115 17.28 -8.97 -6.88
N THR A 116 16.77 -8.89 -8.11
CA THR A 116 17.58 -8.68 -9.31
C THR A 116 18.33 -7.35 -9.27
N GLY A 117 17.65 -6.27 -8.86
CA GLY A 117 18.25 -4.95 -8.70
C GLY A 117 19.42 -4.97 -7.69
N VAL A 118 19.23 -5.61 -6.55
CA VAL A 118 20.28 -5.75 -5.53
C VAL A 118 21.46 -6.57 -6.06
N LEU A 119 21.21 -7.67 -6.77
CA LEU A 119 22.27 -8.49 -7.36
C LEU A 119 23.09 -7.72 -8.40
N VAL A 120 22.42 -6.92 -9.24
CA VAL A 120 23.07 -6.05 -10.22
C VAL A 120 23.93 -4.99 -9.53
N LEU A 121 23.42 -4.32 -8.49
CA LEU A 121 24.18 -3.33 -7.71
C LEU A 121 25.42 -3.94 -7.05
N ILE A 122 25.27 -5.12 -6.44
CA ILE A 122 26.40 -5.86 -5.86
C ILE A 122 27.41 -6.23 -6.96
N GLY A 123 26.96 -6.67 -8.12
CA GLY A 123 27.80 -6.99 -9.27
C GLY A 123 28.60 -5.79 -9.76
N ILE A 124 27.97 -4.62 -9.87
CA ILE A 124 28.63 -3.36 -10.26
C ILE A 124 29.63 -2.93 -9.18
N ALA A 125 29.23 -2.94 -7.91
CA ALA A 125 30.09 -2.56 -6.80
C ALA A 125 31.35 -3.45 -6.70
N ARG A 126 31.21 -4.75 -6.97
CA ARG A 126 32.35 -5.69 -7.00
C ARG A 126 33.25 -5.51 -8.23
N ARG A 127 32.72 -4.99 -9.34
CA ARG A 127 33.48 -4.75 -10.57
C ARG A 127 34.19 -3.40 -10.60
N GLN A 128 33.79 -2.45 -9.75
CA GLN A 128 34.53 -1.22 -9.57
C GLN A 128 35.84 -1.58 -8.87
N PRO A 129 37.00 -1.55 -9.57
CA PRO A 129 38.27 -1.58 -8.89
C PRO A 129 38.29 -0.40 -7.95
N ASN A 130 38.81 -0.61 -6.77
CA ASN A 130 38.86 0.33 -5.64
C ASN A 130 39.47 1.69 -6.07
N SER A 131 38.79 2.44 -6.93
CA SER A 131 39.18 3.77 -7.41
C SER A 131 38.95 4.84 -6.33
N GLY A 132 38.56 4.40 -5.13
CA GLY A 132 38.23 5.31 -4.03
C GLY A 132 39.43 5.95 -3.34
N ASN A 133 40.69 5.64 -3.74
CA ASN A 133 41.87 6.30 -3.17
C ASN A 133 43.09 6.24 -4.09
N ALA A 134 42.90 6.15 -5.41
CA ALA A 134 43.92 6.73 -6.27
C ALA A 134 43.67 8.24 -6.26
N GLU A 135 44.16 8.94 -5.26
CA GLU A 135 44.62 10.30 -5.48
C GLU A 135 45.44 10.19 -6.74
N ALA A 136 44.87 10.61 -7.86
CA ALA A 136 45.60 10.71 -9.12
C ALA A 136 46.71 11.73 -8.79
N LYS A 137 47.87 11.20 -8.42
CA LYS A 137 49.06 12.05 -8.23
C LYS A 137 49.18 12.80 -9.53
N LEU A 138 49.00 14.11 -9.43
CA LEU A 138 49.15 15.03 -10.54
C LEU A 138 50.48 14.71 -11.21
N THR A 139 50.45 14.61 -12.51
CA THR A 139 51.73 14.47 -13.26
C THR A 139 52.60 15.69 -13.00
N PRO A 140 53.92 15.56 -13.07
CA PRO A 140 54.83 16.70 -12.84
C PRO A 140 54.47 17.93 -13.70
N ALA A 141 53.94 17.71 -14.91
CA ALA A 141 53.48 18.78 -15.80
C ALA A 141 52.18 19.46 -15.31
N GLU A 142 51.28 18.70 -14.71
CA GLU A 142 50.05 19.24 -14.11
C GLU A 142 50.33 20.00 -12.82
N GLN A 143 51.27 19.49 -12.03
CA GLN A 143 51.76 20.17 -10.82
C GLN A 143 52.41 21.50 -11.15
N ALA A 144 53.29 21.57 -12.14
CA ALA A 144 53.91 22.80 -12.61
C ALA A 144 52.88 23.84 -13.11
N ARG A 145 51.83 23.39 -13.82
CA ARG A 145 50.75 24.25 -14.27
C ARG A 145 49.91 24.80 -13.11
N LEU A 146 49.69 23.99 -12.07
CA LEU A 146 48.93 24.39 -10.89
C LEU A 146 49.73 25.42 -10.09
N ASP A 147 51.04 25.22 -9.93
CA ASP A 147 51.91 26.17 -9.23
C ASP A 147 52.01 27.51 -9.98
N ASP A 148 52.01 27.49 -11.32
CA ASP A 148 52.02 28.71 -12.14
C ASP A 148 50.68 29.49 -11.97
N LEU A 149 49.56 28.80 -12.00
CA LEU A 149 48.22 29.40 -11.81
C LEU A 149 48.02 29.99 -10.39
N VAL A 150 48.49 29.28 -9.36
CA VAL A 150 48.41 29.75 -7.97
C VAL A 150 49.38 30.90 -7.74
N GLY A 151 50.61 30.84 -8.30
CA GLY A 151 51.60 31.87 -8.21
C GLY A 151 51.18 33.17 -8.92
N SER A 152 50.53 33.05 -10.06
CA SER A 152 50.01 34.22 -10.82
C SER A 152 48.83 34.88 -10.10
N LYS A 153 47.97 34.10 -9.38
CA LYS A 153 46.87 34.64 -8.60
C LYS A 153 47.36 35.46 -7.42
N ASN A 154 48.33 34.96 -6.65
CA ASN A 154 48.90 35.67 -5.51
C ASN A 154 49.61 36.98 -5.91
N ARG A 155 50.25 37.02 -7.12
CA ARG A 155 50.92 38.22 -7.58
C ARG A 155 49.93 39.36 -7.97
N ASN A 156 48.77 38.98 -8.54
CA ASN A 156 47.71 39.92 -8.87
C ASN A 156 46.95 40.46 -7.64
N GLU A 157 47.02 39.77 -6.52
CA GLU A 157 46.41 40.22 -5.26
C GLU A 157 47.31 41.17 -4.50
N ASP A 158 48.65 41.05 -4.60
CA ASP A 158 49.62 41.97 -3.96
C ASP A 158 49.79 43.30 -4.72
N ASP A 159 49.53 43.32 -6.04
CA ASP A 159 49.66 44.57 -6.86
C ASP A 159 48.35 45.41 -6.84
N GLY A 160 47.34 45.00 -6.11
CA GLY A 160 46.01 45.64 -6.09
C GLY A 160 45.72 46.49 -4.84
N ILE A 161 46.69 46.83 -3.98
CA ILE A 161 46.54 47.71 -2.79
C ILE A 161 47.22 49.08 -3.03
#